data_c29272404900e38fe5860c6e94944287
#
_entry.id   c29272404900e38fe5860c6e94944287
#
_cell.length_a   1.000
_cell.length_b   1.000
_cell.length_c   1.000
_cell.angle_alpha   90.00
_cell.angle_beta   90.00
_cell.angle_gamma   90.00
#
_symmetry.space_group_name_H-M   'P 1'
#
loop_
_entity.id
_entity.type
_entity.pdbx_description
1 polymer ?
#
loop_
_entity_poly.entity_id
_entity_poly.type
_entity_poly.pdbx_seq_one_letter_code
_entity_poly.pdbx_strand_id
1 'polypeptide(L)'
;LHGVPVIETPSVNDEPYLEQVRRLAPDVIMSVAAPEIFRAPLLSIPRLGCINIHSGRLPAYRGMMPTFWQLLHGESHAVVTVHEMVEQLDMGRILGTLEFPLRDRDRLDRVITETKRAGAQLMFDVIEQLRTGTAAPRDLDLSDAGYHSFPQPDDVRAFRHRGHRML
;
A
#
# COMPACT_ATOMS: atom_id res chain seq x y z
N LEU A 1 15.23 -13.09 -14.45
CA LEU A 1 14.06 -12.23 -14.65
C LEU A 1 13.49 -12.56 -16.02
N HIS A 2 12.29 -13.10 -16.05
CA HIS A 2 11.65 -13.79 -17.19
C HIS A 2 11.26 -12.87 -18.37
N GLY A 3 12.20 -12.05 -18.90
CA GLY A 3 11.96 -11.21 -20.06
C GLY A 3 11.07 -9.97 -19.81
N VAL A 4 10.78 -9.65 -18.54
CA VAL A 4 10.06 -8.41 -18.20
C VAL A 4 11.03 -7.24 -18.31
N PRO A 5 10.74 -6.22 -19.14
CA PRO A 5 11.59 -5.04 -19.24
C PRO A 5 11.62 -4.27 -17.92
N VAL A 6 12.79 -3.74 -17.56
CA VAL A 6 12.96 -2.84 -16.41
C VAL A 6 13.24 -1.45 -16.96
N ILE A 7 12.50 -0.47 -16.45
CA ILE A 7 12.67 0.95 -16.78
C ILE A 7 13.11 1.64 -15.49
N GLU A 8 14.31 2.20 -15.50
CA GLU A 8 14.81 3.04 -14.41
C GLU A 8 14.47 4.51 -14.70
N THR A 9 14.03 5.23 -13.69
CA THR A 9 13.71 6.65 -13.80
C THR A 9 14.05 7.37 -12.49
N PRO A 10 14.55 8.61 -12.54
CA PRO A 10 14.71 9.43 -11.35
C PRO A 10 13.36 9.90 -10.76
N SER A 11 12.32 9.99 -11.58
CA SER A 11 10.95 10.28 -11.14
C SER A 11 9.93 9.60 -12.06
N VAL A 12 8.90 9.01 -11.46
CA VAL A 12 7.76 8.44 -12.22
C VAL A 12 6.85 9.50 -12.83
N ASN A 13 7.02 10.76 -12.45
CA ASN A 13 6.23 11.89 -12.95
C ASN A 13 6.92 12.66 -14.09
N ASP A 14 8.14 12.27 -14.48
CA ASP A 14 8.87 12.94 -15.54
C ASP A 14 8.36 12.55 -16.93
N GLU A 15 8.29 13.51 -17.85
CA GLU A 15 7.73 13.30 -19.18
C GLU A 15 8.41 12.15 -19.97
N PRO A 16 9.75 11.98 -19.95
CA PRO A 16 10.38 10.85 -20.64
C PRO A 16 9.90 9.48 -20.12
N TYR A 17 9.58 9.37 -18.83
CA TYR A 17 9.02 8.15 -18.26
C TYR A 17 7.54 8.00 -18.63
N LEU A 18 6.76 9.08 -18.53
CA LEU A 18 5.33 9.08 -18.88
C LEU A 18 5.12 8.66 -20.34
N GLU A 19 5.97 9.13 -21.28
CA GLU A 19 5.93 8.71 -22.67
C GLU A 19 6.16 7.20 -22.84
N GLN A 20 7.12 6.64 -22.11
CA GLN A 20 7.38 5.20 -22.14
C GLN A 20 6.18 4.41 -21.62
N VAL A 21 5.58 4.86 -20.51
CA VAL A 21 4.39 4.21 -19.93
C VAL A 21 3.22 4.30 -20.90
N ARG A 22 2.98 5.45 -21.57
CA ARG A 22 1.92 5.59 -22.59
C ARG A 22 2.12 4.61 -23.75
N ARG A 23 3.36 4.41 -24.22
CA ARG A 23 3.67 3.44 -25.30
C ARG A 23 3.40 2.00 -24.90
N LEU A 24 3.58 1.67 -23.61
CA LEU A 24 3.25 0.35 -23.08
C LEU A 24 1.74 0.13 -22.98
N ALA A 25 0.94 1.21 -22.96
CA ALA A 25 -0.52 1.20 -22.86
C ALA A 25 -1.05 0.21 -21.77
N PRO A 26 -0.59 0.34 -20.51
CA PRO A 26 -0.97 -0.61 -19.47
C PRO A 26 -2.46 -0.48 -19.14
N ASP A 27 -3.13 -1.60 -18.89
CA ASP A 27 -4.50 -1.59 -18.39
C ASP A 27 -4.56 -1.14 -16.92
N VAL A 28 -3.58 -1.51 -16.12
CA VAL A 28 -3.47 -1.15 -14.70
C VAL A 28 -2.00 -0.90 -14.34
N ILE A 29 -1.76 0.06 -13.44
CA ILE A 29 -0.45 0.26 -12.82
C ILE A 29 -0.56 -0.14 -11.34
N MET A 30 0.33 -1.05 -10.93
CA MET A 30 0.45 -1.46 -9.53
C MET A 30 1.60 -0.72 -8.85
N SER A 31 1.32 -0.11 -7.71
CA SER A 31 2.32 0.48 -6.85
C SER A 31 2.60 -0.41 -5.65
N VAL A 32 3.87 -0.62 -5.34
CA VAL A 32 4.35 -1.33 -4.15
C VAL A 32 5.49 -0.54 -3.54
N ALA A 33 5.22 0.14 -2.45
CA ALA A 33 6.20 0.97 -1.72
C ALA A 33 6.91 2.00 -2.63
N ALA A 34 6.16 2.67 -3.49
CA ALA A 34 6.69 3.74 -4.33
C ALA A 34 7.26 4.89 -3.47
N PRO A 35 8.42 5.44 -3.83
CA PRO A 35 9.08 6.48 -3.03
C PRO A 35 8.49 7.87 -3.25
N GLU A 36 7.58 8.04 -4.21
CA GLU A 36 6.98 9.33 -4.56
C GLU A 36 5.50 9.22 -4.87
N ILE A 37 4.81 10.37 -4.78
CA ILE A 37 3.38 10.48 -5.09
C ILE A 37 3.20 10.51 -6.62
N PHE A 38 2.29 9.69 -7.12
CA PHE A 38 1.88 9.71 -8.52
C PHE A 38 0.96 10.90 -8.78
N ARG A 39 1.28 11.69 -9.80
CA ARG A 39 0.49 12.86 -10.20
C ARG A 39 -0.52 12.53 -11.29
N ALA A 40 -1.47 13.41 -11.52
CA ALA A 40 -2.55 13.25 -12.49
C ALA A 40 -2.09 12.74 -13.87
N PRO A 41 -0.97 13.21 -14.47
CA PRO A 41 -0.51 12.69 -15.76
C PRO A 41 -0.23 11.19 -15.75
N LEU A 42 0.39 10.63 -14.69
CA LEU A 42 0.63 9.19 -14.56
C LEU A 42 -0.66 8.44 -14.19
N LEU A 43 -1.43 8.97 -13.25
CA LEU A 43 -2.67 8.36 -12.75
C LEU A 43 -3.71 8.17 -13.85
N SER A 44 -3.68 9.01 -14.91
CA SER A 44 -4.64 8.97 -16.01
C SER A 44 -4.24 8.04 -17.16
N ILE A 45 -3.03 7.46 -17.18
CA ILE A 45 -2.58 6.61 -18.29
C ILE A 45 -3.32 5.27 -18.32
N PRO A 46 -3.40 4.49 -17.23
CA PRO A 46 -3.98 3.16 -17.31
C PRO A 46 -5.51 3.19 -17.32
N ARG A 47 -6.10 2.37 -18.17
CA ARG A 47 -7.57 2.31 -18.36
C ARG A 47 -8.33 1.88 -17.10
N LEU A 48 -7.76 0.97 -16.32
CA LEU A 48 -8.33 0.46 -15.06
C LEU A 48 -7.79 1.19 -13.82
N GLY A 49 -6.99 2.25 -14.03
CA GLY A 49 -6.44 3.08 -12.97
C GLY A 49 -5.13 2.57 -12.36
N CYS A 50 -4.62 3.34 -11.42
CA CYS A 50 -3.47 2.99 -10.61
C CYS A 50 -3.95 2.45 -9.26
N ILE A 51 -3.36 1.37 -8.79
CA ILE A 51 -3.70 0.74 -7.50
C ILE A 51 -2.45 0.58 -6.65
N ASN A 52 -2.59 0.70 -5.34
CA ASN A 52 -1.50 0.54 -4.39
C ASN A 52 -1.83 -0.51 -3.34
N ILE A 53 -0.79 -1.25 -2.91
CA ILE A 53 -0.88 -2.10 -1.74
C ILE A 53 -0.30 -1.38 -0.54
N HIS A 54 -1.12 -1.16 0.47
CA HIS A 54 -0.78 -0.49 1.71
C HIS A 54 -0.88 -1.47 2.89
N SER A 55 0.21 -1.62 3.66
CA SER A 55 0.25 -2.57 4.78
C SER A 55 -0.37 -1.99 6.06
N GLY A 56 -1.52 -1.33 5.92
CA GLY A 56 -2.26 -0.69 7.00
C GLY A 56 -3.75 -0.66 6.72
N ARG A 57 -4.55 -0.56 7.80
CA ARG A 57 -5.98 -0.32 7.72
C ARG A 57 -6.22 1.15 7.32
N LEU A 58 -6.82 1.37 6.16
CA LEU A 58 -7.20 2.70 5.70
C LEU A 58 -8.63 3.05 6.16
N PRO A 59 -8.84 4.33 6.49
CA PRO A 59 -7.91 5.46 6.49
C PRO A 59 -7.14 5.69 7.80
N ALA A 60 -7.26 4.82 8.80
CA ALA A 60 -6.68 5.03 10.14
C ALA A 60 -5.13 5.04 10.13
N TYR A 61 -4.50 4.24 9.29
CA TYR A 61 -3.05 4.06 9.25
C TYR A 61 -2.43 4.53 7.92
N ARG A 62 -2.81 5.72 7.44
CA ARG A 62 -2.19 6.34 6.26
C ARG A 62 -0.73 6.73 6.53
N GLY A 63 0.09 6.77 5.49
CA GLY A 63 1.47 7.23 5.54
C GLY A 63 2.50 6.12 5.71
N MET A 64 3.49 6.34 6.56
CA MET A 64 4.71 5.53 6.61
C MET A 64 4.66 4.43 7.67
N MET A 65 5.25 3.27 7.36
CA MET A 65 5.40 2.12 8.27
C MET A 65 4.10 1.69 8.98
N PRO A 66 2.97 1.55 8.30
CA PRO A 66 1.68 1.29 8.94
C PRO A 66 1.67 0.01 9.79
N THR A 67 2.42 -1.03 9.42
CA THR A 67 2.56 -2.25 10.22
C THR A 67 3.17 -1.98 11.59
N PHE A 68 4.16 -1.07 11.68
CA PHE A 68 4.75 -0.67 12.95
C PHE A 68 3.70 0.00 13.86
N TRP A 69 2.91 0.92 13.29
CA TRP A 69 1.90 1.66 14.05
C TRP A 69 0.75 0.77 14.52
N GLN A 70 0.29 -0.17 13.70
CA GLN A 70 -0.72 -1.16 14.10
C GLN A 70 -0.23 -1.99 15.29
N LEU A 71 1.02 -2.47 15.28
CA LEU A 71 1.64 -3.17 16.41
C LEU A 71 1.79 -2.25 17.63
N LEU A 72 2.30 -1.04 17.46
CA LEU A 72 2.49 -0.08 18.57
C LEU A 72 1.17 0.28 19.23
N HIS A 73 0.09 0.43 18.48
CA HIS A 73 -1.23 0.75 19.03
C HIS A 73 -1.94 -0.47 19.65
N GLY A 74 -1.39 -1.67 19.50
CA GLY A 74 -1.93 -2.89 20.10
C GLY A 74 -3.16 -3.41 19.36
N GLU A 75 -3.21 -3.23 18.04
CA GLU A 75 -4.25 -3.83 17.22
C GLU A 75 -4.19 -5.37 17.35
N SER A 76 -5.34 -6.01 17.32
CA SER A 76 -5.43 -7.47 17.34
C SER A 76 -5.10 -8.11 15.98
N HIS A 77 -5.22 -7.32 14.91
CA HIS A 77 -4.92 -7.73 13.54
C HIS A 77 -4.13 -6.65 12.82
N ALA A 78 -3.13 -7.06 12.04
CA ALA A 78 -2.59 -6.21 10.98
C ALA A 78 -3.52 -6.29 9.77
N VAL A 79 -3.79 -5.16 9.15
CA VAL A 79 -4.62 -5.09 7.96
C VAL A 79 -3.75 -4.68 6.78
N VAL A 80 -3.98 -5.31 5.64
CA VAL A 80 -3.45 -4.91 4.34
C VAL A 80 -4.61 -4.39 3.51
N THR A 81 -4.42 -3.26 2.86
CA THR A 81 -5.43 -2.63 2.00
C THR A 81 -4.89 -2.49 0.58
N VAL A 82 -5.65 -2.94 -0.40
CA VAL A 82 -5.45 -2.55 -1.81
C VAL A 82 -6.47 -1.45 -2.12
N HIS A 83 -5.99 -0.32 -2.61
CA HIS A 83 -6.82 0.86 -2.87
C HIS A 83 -6.45 1.52 -4.19
N GLU A 84 -7.37 2.30 -4.74
CA GLU A 84 -7.09 3.18 -5.87
C GLU A 84 -6.07 4.24 -5.47
N MET A 85 -5.24 4.66 -6.41
CA MET A 85 -4.34 5.78 -6.20
C MET A 85 -4.97 7.08 -6.68
N VAL A 86 -4.87 8.09 -5.86
CA VAL A 86 -5.21 9.48 -6.14
C VAL A 86 -4.05 10.37 -5.71
N GLU A 87 -4.06 11.66 -6.07
CA GLU A 87 -2.96 12.57 -5.71
C GLU A 87 -2.79 12.77 -4.19
N GLN A 88 -3.86 12.56 -3.41
CA GLN A 88 -3.76 12.57 -1.95
C GLN A 88 -3.27 11.20 -1.46
N LEU A 89 -2.24 11.21 -0.63
CA LEU A 89 -1.61 10.00 -0.10
C LEU A 89 -2.62 9.12 0.65
N ASP A 90 -2.74 7.86 0.19
CA ASP A 90 -3.57 6.81 0.78
C ASP A 90 -5.05 7.20 0.98
N MET A 91 -5.60 7.99 0.02
CA MET A 91 -6.97 8.52 0.08
C MET A 91 -7.91 7.97 -1.01
N GLY A 92 -7.44 7.05 -1.84
CA GLY A 92 -8.29 6.41 -2.85
C GLY A 92 -9.24 5.38 -2.28
N ARG A 93 -10.28 5.04 -3.03
CA ARG A 93 -11.29 4.05 -2.64
C ARG A 93 -10.67 2.67 -2.39
N ILE A 94 -11.18 1.95 -1.40
CA ILE A 94 -10.71 0.61 -1.05
C ILE A 94 -11.26 -0.39 -2.07
N LEU A 95 -10.36 -1.19 -2.66
CA LEU A 95 -10.67 -2.28 -3.58
C LEU A 95 -10.70 -3.64 -2.89
N GLY A 96 -9.90 -3.80 -1.84
CA GLY A 96 -9.86 -5.02 -1.05
C GLY A 96 -9.09 -4.84 0.26
N THR A 97 -9.42 -5.67 1.25
CA THR A 97 -8.72 -5.71 2.53
C THR A 97 -8.48 -7.15 2.94
N LEU A 98 -7.37 -7.37 3.64
CA LEU A 98 -7.04 -8.65 4.26
C LEU A 98 -6.59 -8.39 5.70
N GLU A 99 -7.14 -9.14 6.64
CA GLU A 99 -6.75 -9.10 8.05
C GLU A 99 -5.81 -10.26 8.38
N PHE A 100 -4.79 -9.97 9.16
CA PHE A 100 -3.78 -10.91 9.59
C PHE A 100 -3.66 -10.87 11.13
N PRO A 101 -3.90 -11.97 11.86
CA PRO A 101 -3.88 -11.94 13.31
C PRO A 101 -2.47 -11.66 13.85
N LEU A 102 -2.39 -10.71 14.77
CA LEU A 102 -1.18 -10.37 15.49
C LEU A 102 -1.07 -11.21 16.76
N ARG A 103 0.15 -11.52 17.16
CA ARG A 103 0.47 -12.25 18.39
C ARG A 103 1.10 -11.29 19.40
N ASP A 104 0.97 -11.61 20.67
CA ASP A 104 1.71 -10.91 21.69
C ASP A 104 3.22 -10.92 21.38
N ARG A 105 3.84 -9.74 21.52
CA ARG A 105 5.29 -9.55 21.30
C ARG A 105 5.77 -9.94 19.90
N ASP A 106 4.91 -9.75 18.89
CA ASP A 106 5.27 -10.05 17.52
C ASP A 106 6.49 -9.25 17.06
N ARG A 107 7.23 -9.85 16.13
CA ARG A 107 8.37 -9.20 15.46
C ARG A 107 7.88 -8.44 14.23
N LEU A 108 8.33 -7.23 14.08
CA LEU A 108 7.93 -6.36 12.96
C LEU A 108 8.30 -6.99 11.60
N ASP A 109 9.52 -7.52 11.47
CA ASP A 109 10.00 -8.16 10.23
C ASP A 109 9.14 -9.36 9.82
N ARG A 110 8.70 -10.18 10.80
CA ARG A 110 7.79 -11.30 10.55
C ARG A 110 6.45 -10.79 9.99
N VAL A 111 5.83 -9.84 10.69
CA VAL A 111 4.52 -9.32 10.30
C VAL A 111 4.61 -8.65 8.92
N ILE A 112 5.65 -7.86 8.65
CA ILE A 112 5.89 -7.27 7.33
C ILE A 112 6.01 -8.35 6.25
N THR A 113 6.75 -9.43 6.51
CA THR A 113 6.94 -10.50 5.53
C THR A 113 5.64 -11.21 5.21
N GLU A 114 4.86 -11.55 6.24
CA GLU A 114 3.62 -12.28 6.08
C GLU A 114 2.51 -11.41 5.46
N THR A 115 2.39 -10.15 5.89
CA THR A 115 1.42 -9.22 5.29
C THR A 115 1.76 -8.90 3.83
N LYS A 116 3.04 -8.81 3.46
CA LYS A 116 3.44 -8.66 2.05
C LYS A 116 3.07 -9.86 1.19
N ARG A 117 3.26 -11.09 1.70
CA ARG A 117 2.88 -12.31 0.97
C ARG A 117 1.36 -12.39 0.77
N ALA A 118 0.62 -12.18 1.85
CA ALA A 118 -0.84 -12.19 1.80
C ALA A 118 -1.39 -11.06 0.93
N GLY A 119 -0.80 -9.87 1.04
CA GLY A 119 -1.16 -8.71 0.23
C GLY A 119 -0.88 -8.89 -1.27
N ALA A 120 0.15 -9.65 -1.64
CA ALA A 120 0.39 -9.99 -3.05
C ALA A 120 -0.77 -10.82 -3.63
N GLN A 121 -1.30 -11.80 -2.89
CA GLN A 121 -2.47 -12.57 -3.32
C GLN A 121 -3.70 -11.65 -3.45
N LEU A 122 -3.97 -10.81 -2.46
CA LEU A 122 -5.06 -9.84 -2.51
C LEU A 122 -4.94 -8.90 -3.74
N MET A 123 -3.73 -8.48 -4.09
CA MET A 123 -3.48 -7.66 -5.27
C MET A 123 -3.87 -8.39 -6.56
N PHE A 124 -3.53 -9.66 -6.70
CA PHE A 124 -3.95 -10.47 -7.85
C PHE A 124 -5.47 -10.62 -7.93
N ASP A 125 -6.13 -10.87 -6.81
CA ASP A 125 -7.59 -11.00 -6.76
C ASP A 125 -8.27 -9.69 -7.18
N VAL A 126 -7.75 -8.54 -6.72
CA VAL A 126 -8.24 -7.21 -7.11
C VAL A 126 -8.04 -6.94 -8.61
N ILE A 127 -6.87 -7.29 -9.17
CA ILE A 127 -6.60 -7.13 -10.61
C ILE A 127 -7.59 -7.95 -11.42
N GLU A 128 -7.87 -9.17 -11.00
CA GLU A 128 -8.85 -10.03 -11.70
C GLU A 128 -10.26 -9.44 -11.61
N GLN A 129 -10.65 -8.90 -10.47
CA GLN A 129 -11.92 -8.19 -10.31
C GLN A 129 -12.01 -6.94 -11.21
N LEU A 130 -10.94 -6.17 -11.30
CA LEU A 130 -10.88 -5.01 -12.21
C LEU A 130 -10.99 -5.47 -13.68
N ARG A 131 -10.27 -6.53 -14.06
CA ARG A 131 -10.29 -7.09 -15.41
C ARG A 131 -11.67 -7.60 -15.84
N THR A 132 -12.40 -8.22 -14.91
CA THR A 132 -13.75 -8.79 -15.16
C THR A 132 -14.90 -7.80 -14.93
N GLY A 133 -14.59 -6.58 -14.44
CA GLY A 133 -15.61 -5.57 -14.11
C GLY A 133 -16.44 -5.91 -12.87
N THR A 134 -15.96 -6.83 -12.02
CA THR A 134 -16.63 -7.24 -10.77
C THR A 134 -16.09 -6.52 -9.52
N ALA A 135 -15.09 -5.65 -9.68
CA ALA A 135 -14.57 -4.84 -8.59
C ALA A 135 -15.68 -3.96 -7.99
N ALA A 136 -15.73 -3.90 -6.66
CA ALA A 136 -16.69 -3.10 -5.91
C ALA A 136 -15.95 -2.11 -4.98
N PRO A 137 -15.44 -0.99 -5.53
CA PRO A 137 -14.71 0.00 -4.74
C PRO A 137 -15.59 0.58 -3.63
N ARG A 138 -15.02 0.75 -2.43
CA ARG A 138 -15.68 1.35 -1.27
C ARG A 138 -15.02 2.67 -0.91
N ASP A 139 -15.80 3.69 -0.62
CA ASP A 139 -15.29 4.95 -0.11
C ASP A 139 -14.67 4.78 1.28
N LEU A 140 -13.74 5.67 1.62
CA LEU A 140 -13.12 5.71 2.94
C LEU A 140 -14.11 6.32 3.96
N ASP A 141 -14.28 5.65 5.09
CA ASP A 141 -14.89 6.28 6.27
C ASP A 141 -13.83 7.11 6.98
N LEU A 142 -13.95 8.43 6.87
CA LEU A 142 -12.96 9.36 7.42
C LEU A 142 -13.12 9.62 8.92
N SER A 143 -14.06 8.98 9.59
CA SER A 143 -14.33 9.20 11.03
C SER A 143 -13.15 8.78 11.92
N ASP A 144 -12.34 7.80 11.49
CA ASP A 144 -11.14 7.33 12.18
C ASP A 144 -9.82 7.62 11.41
N ALA A 145 -9.85 8.57 10.48
CA ALA A 145 -8.71 8.87 9.64
C ALA A 145 -7.48 9.32 10.44
N GLY A 146 -6.37 8.63 10.24
CA GLY A 146 -5.08 8.94 10.84
C GLY A 146 -3.98 9.09 9.80
N TYR A 147 -2.91 9.78 10.17
CA TYR A 147 -1.69 9.88 9.37
C TYR A 147 -0.47 9.66 10.23
N HIS A 148 0.40 8.78 9.78
CA HIS A 148 1.62 8.42 10.51
C HIS A 148 2.86 8.66 9.64
N SER A 149 3.84 9.33 10.21
CA SER A 149 5.18 9.49 9.62
C SER A 149 6.10 8.32 10.00
N PHE A 150 7.38 8.42 9.67
CA PHE A 150 8.37 7.47 10.18
C PHE A 150 8.46 7.54 11.71
N PRO A 151 8.52 6.38 12.40
CA PRO A 151 8.65 6.31 13.84
C PRO A 151 9.85 7.11 14.37
N GLN A 152 9.63 7.87 15.43
CA GLN A 152 10.66 8.60 16.12
C GLN A 152 11.33 7.71 17.19
N PRO A 153 12.47 8.09 17.77
CA PRO A 153 13.14 7.30 18.80
C PRO A 153 12.24 6.93 20.00
N ASP A 154 11.31 7.81 20.38
CA ASP A 154 10.35 7.55 21.45
C ASP A 154 9.33 6.48 21.09
N ASP A 155 8.85 6.48 19.87
CA ASP A 155 7.94 5.46 19.35
C ASP A 155 8.61 4.08 19.36
N VAL A 156 9.88 4.03 18.95
CA VAL A 156 10.68 2.80 18.97
C VAL A 156 10.90 2.31 20.41
N ARG A 157 11.10 3.23 21.37
CA ARG A 157 11.20 2.85 22.80
C ARG A 157 9.88 2.27 23.30
N ALA A 158 8.77 2.94 23.02
CA ALA A 158 7.42 2.46 23.38
C ALA A 158 7.12 1.09 22.76
N PHE A 159 7.47 0.89 21.48
CA PHE A 159 7.32 -0.37 20.78
C PHE A 159 8.06 -1.53 21.48
N ARG A 160 9.31 -1.28 21.89
CA ARG A 160 10.11 -2.26 22.65
C ARG A 160 9.55 -2.51 24.05
N HIS A 161 9.05 -1.49 24.74
CA HIS A 161 8.41 -1.63 26.04
C HIS A 161 7.14 -2.51 25.99
N ARG A 162 6.41 -2.50 24.88
CA ARG A 162 5.30 -3.44 24.61
C ARG A 162 5.79 -4.87 24.34
N GLY A 163 7.10 -5.11 24.30
CA GLY A 163 7.70 -6.42 24.07
C GLY A 163 7.90 -6.78 22.61
N HIS A 164 7.58 -5.88 21.68
CA HIS A 164 7.83 -6.10 20.26
C HIS A 164 9.32 -5.96 19.91
N ARG A 165 9.73 -6.60 18.81
CA ARG A 165 11.10 -6.51 18.27
C ARG A 165 11.04 -6.02 16.82
N MET A 166 12.08 -5.28 16.40
CA MET A 166 12.20 -4.82 15.01
C MET A 166 12.60 -5.96 14.07
N LEU A 167 13.55 -6.82 14.53
CA LEU A 167 14.12 -7.98 13.86
C LEU A 167 14.03 -9.20 14.75
#